data_404d02fe21e492a36aab6fdfe4e74651
#
_entry.id   404d02fe21e492a36aab6fdfe4e74651
#
_cell.length_a   1.000
_cell.length_b   1.000
_cell.length_c   1.000
_cell.angle_alpha   90.00
_cell.angle_beta   90.00
_cell.angle_gamma   90.00
#
_symmetry.space_group_name_H-M   'P 1'
#
loop_
_entity.id
_entity.type
_entity.pdbx_description
1 polymer ?
#
loop_
_entity_poly.entity_id
_entity_poly.type
_entity_poly.pdbx_seq_one_letter_code
_entity_poly.pdbx_strand_id
1 'polypeptide(L)'
;MPEKHPNLQVIERFFAAYAAKDVGAVRETLAPDVVWRIPGHHPLSGPKHGVDEVLAFFDQLARADMKAEPYAQAVTDDYVLDFHRGWSEAGAKMDTTWCLAFRFVDGRIQEVTNLCADQHVADQFFWSVYALKPIPDRLAARS
;
A
#
# COMPACT_ATOMS: atom_id res chain seq x y z
N MET A 1 22.20 7.10 -23.02
CA MET A 1 20.99 7.14 -22.17
C MET A 1 21.41 6.98 -20.72
N PRO A 2 20.97 7.85 -19.84
CA PRO A 2 21.28 7.66 -18.42
C PRO A 2 20.65 6.36 -17.93
N GLU A 3 21.39 5.62 -17.12
CA GLU A 3 20.87 4.42 -16.48
C GLU A 3 19.81 4.79 -15.46
N LYS A 4 18.82 3.92 -15.28
CA LYS A 4 17.83 4.11 -14.23
C LYS A 4 18.50 4.01 -12.87
N HIS A 5 18.06 4.87 -11.96
CA HIS A 5 18.52 4.81 -10.58
C HIS A 5 18.24 3.43 -9.98
N PRO A 6 19.16 2.82 -9.19
CA PRO A 6 18.94 1.51 -8.60
C PRO A 6 17.65 1.39 -7.79
N ASN A 7 17.27 2.44 -7.05
CA ASN A 7 16.03 2.44 -6.28
C ASN A 7 14.80 2.36 -7.18
N LEU A 8 14.84 3.04 -8.33
CA LEU A 8 13.73 2.97 -9.28
C LEU A 8 13.60 1.57 -9.88
N GLN A 9 14.72 0.89 -10.12
CA GLN A 9 14.70 -0.50 -10.59
C GLN A 9 14.06 -1.43 -9.56
N VAL A 10 14.31 -1.22 -8.27
CA VAL A 10 13.67 -1.99 -7.20
C VAL A 10 12.16 -1.75 -7.20
N ILE A 11 11.73 -0.49 -7.35
CA ILE A 11 10.30 -0.15 -7.41
C ILE A 11 9.63 -0.82 -8.61
N GLU A 12 10.27 -0.85 -9.75
CA GLU A 12 9.73 -1.52 -10.92
C GLU A 12 9.57 -3.03 -10.69
N ARG A 13 10.55 -3.67 -10.05
CA ARG A 13 10.44 -5.08 -9.67
C ARG A 13 9.32 -5.30 -8.66
N PHE A 14 9.20 -4.40 -7.68
CA PHE A 14 8.13 -4.47 -6.68
C PHE A 14 6.76 -4.42 -7.33
N PHE A 15 6.49 -3.44 -8.18
CA PHE A 15 5.18 -3.31 -8.82
C PHE A 15 4.89 -4.48 -9.77
N ALA A 16 5.89 -4.97 -10.50
CA ALA A 16 5.71 -6.13 -11.37
C ALA A 16 5.36 -7.38 -10.55
N ALA A 17 6.05 -7.60 -9.44
CA ALA A 17 5.78 -8.72 -8.54
C ALA A 17 4.40 -8.60 -7.88
N TYR A 18 4.03 -7.40 -7.46
CA TYR A 18 2.72 -7.12 -6.88
C TYR A 18 1.60 -7.43 -7.88
N ALA A 19 1.73 -6.94 -9.11
CA ALA A 19 0.74 -7.18 -10.16
C ALA A 19 0.62 -8.67 -10.51
N ALA A 20 1.74 -9.40 -10.49
CA ALA A 20 1.77 -10.84 -10.77
C ALA A 20 1.37 -11.69 -9.56
N LYS A 21 1.16 -11.08 -8.38
CA LYS A 21 0.89 -11.76 -7.11
C LYS A 21 2.01 -12.74 -6.74
N ASP A 22 3.24 -12.42 -7.12
CA ASP A 22 4.42 -13.20 -6.82
C ASP A 22 4.98 -12.80 -5.45
N VAL A 23 4.50 -13.49 -4.41
CA VAL A 23 4.83 -13.17 -3.02
C VAL A 23 6.33 -13.27 -2.75
N GLY A 24 7.01 -14.27 -3.32
CA GLY A 24 8.44 -14.44 -3.16
C GLY A 24 9.22 -13.26 -3.73
N ALA A 25 8.85 -12.81 -4.92
CA ALA A 25 9.50 -11.66 -5.54
C ALA A 25 9.21 -10.36 -4.78
N VAL A 26 8.01 -10.20 -4.24
CA VAL A 26 7.68 -9.05 -3.37
C VAL A 26 8.59 -9.05 -2.14
N ARG A 27 8.74 -10.20 -1.47
CA ARG A 27 9.60 -10.31 -0.29
C ARG A 27 11.05 -9.88 -0.57
N GLU A 28 11.56 -10.18 -1.74
CA GLU A 28 12.94 -9.83 -2.10
C GLU A 28 13.18 -8.33 -2.16
N THR A 29 12.15 -7.53 -2.41
CA THR A 29 12.26 -6.07 -2.49
C THR A 29 12.12 -5.37 -1.15
N LEU A 30 11.60 -6.07 -0.13
CA LEU A 30 11.30 -5.49 1.18
C LEU A 30 12.37 -5.87 2.21
N ALA A 31 12.74 -4.93 3.07
CA ALA A 31 13.54 -5.25 4.24
C ALA A 31 12.72 -6.14 5.19
N PRO A 32 13.35 -7.09 5.92
CA PRO A 32 12.61 -7.98 6.83
C PRO A 32 11.79 -7.23 7.88
N ASP A 33 12.27 -6.07 8.34
CA ASP A 33 11.62 -5.23 9.33
C ASP A 33 10.95 -3.99 8.73
N VAL A 34 10.53 -4.08 7.47
CA VAL A 34 9.84 -3.01 6.75
C VAL A 34 8.63 -2.51 7.56
N VAL A 35 8.36 -1.21 7.48
CA VAL A 35 7.14 -0.62 8.04
C VAL A 35 6.37 0.08 6.94
N TRP A 36 5.10 -0.29 6.79
CA TRP A 36 4.20 0.32 5.81
C TRP A 36 3.11 1.08 6.56
N ARG A 37 3.05 2.40 6.37
CA ARG A 37 2.12 3.27 7.10
C ARG A 37 0.97 3.68 6.21
N ILE A 38 -0.24 3.38 6.67
CA ILE A 38 -1.48 3.76 6.00
C ILE A 38 -2.15 4.86 6.83
N PRO A 39 -2.45 6.02 6.22
CA PRO A 39 -3.04 7.14 6.93
C PRO A 39 -4.52 6.94 7.21
N GLY A 40 -5.08 7.88 7.97
CA GLY A 40 -6.52 7.98 8.19
C GLY A 40 -7.04 7.14 9.34
N HIS A 41 -8.36 6.99 9.37
CA HIS A 41 -9.09 6.29 10.43
C HIS A 41 -10.08 5.31 9.79
N HIS A 42 -9.56 4.23 9.22
CA HIS A 42 -10.34 3.19 8.56
C HIS A 42 -9.76 1.81 8.87
N PRO A 43 -10.43 0.72 8.46
CA PRO A 43 -9.98 -0.63 8.83
C PRO A 43 -8.54 -1.00 8.43
N LEU A 44 -7.98 -0.35 7.42
CA LEU A 44 -6.60 -0.62 6.99
C LEU A 44 -5.58 0.38 7.54
N SER A 45 -6.01 1.40 8.31
CA SER A 45 -5.11 2.44 8.82
C SER A 45 -4.08 1.90 9.81
N GLY A 46 -2.98 2.65 9.95
CA GLY A 46 -1.92 2.37 10.90
C GLY A 46 -0.72 1.66 10.29
N PRO A 47 0.34 1.49 11.09
CA PRO A 47 1.55 0.85 10.61
C PRO A 47 1.42 -0.67 10.52
N LYS A 48 2.02 -1.24 9.46
CA LYS A 48 2.21 -2.68 9.31
C LYS A 48 3.69 -2.95 9.50
N HIS A 49 4.03 -3.79 10.46
CA HIS A 49 5.41 -4.08 10.84
C HIS A 49 5.85 -5.45 10.31
N GLY A 50 6.91 -5.45 9.50
CA GLY A 50 7.46 -6.67 8.93
C GLY A 50 6.72 -7.13 7.68
N VAL A 51 7.38 -8.03 6.95
CA VAL A 51 6.89 -8.48 5.64
C VAL A 51 5.54 -9.19 5.77
N ASP A 52 5.35 -10.01 6.78
CA ASP A 52 4.10 -10.78 6.91
C ASP A 52 2.89 -9.89 7.14
N GLU A 53 3.00 -8.84 7.97
CA GLU A 53 1.92 -7.88 8.16
C GLU A 53 1.64 -7.08 6.88
N VAL A 54 2.69 -6.71 6.15
CA VAL A 54 2.54 -6.00 4.87
C VAL A 54 1.83 -6.87 3.85
N LEU A 55 2.18 -8.15 3.75
CA LEU A 55 1.51 -9.07 2.84
C LEU A 55 0.04 -9.30 3.22
N ALA A 56 -0.25 -9.38 4.52
CA ALA A 56 -1.64 -9.47 4.99
C ALA A 56 -2.43 -8.21 4.62
N PHE A 57 -1.80 -7.05 4.72
CA PHE A 57 -2.41 -5.79 4.26
C PHE A 57 -2.70 -5.83 2.76
N PHE A 58 -1.76 -6.30 1.94
CA PHE A 58 -1.98 -6.40 0.49
C PHE A 58 -3.14 -7.34 0.17
N ASP A 59 -3.29 -8.44 0.90
CA ASP A 59 -4.41 -9.36 0.73
C ASP A 59 -5.75 -8.68 1.01
N GLN A 60 -5.82 -7.89 2.08
CA GLN A 60 -7.03 -7.11 2.38
C GLN A 60 -7.27 -6.01 1.35
N LEU A 61 -6.21 -5.32 0.92
CA LEU A 61 -6.33 -4.25 -0.08
C LEU A 61 -6.88 -4.78 -1.41
N ALA A 62 -6.54 -6.01 -1.78
CA ALA A 62 -7.03 -6.63 -3.00
C ALA A 62 -8.57 -6.69 -3.04
N ARG A 63 -9.23 -6.80 -1.88
CA ARG A 63 -10.70 -6.84 -1.78
C ARG A 63 -11.35 -5.50 -2.08
N ALA A 64 -10.59 -4.42 -2.03
CA ALA A 64 -11.10 -3.08 -2.31
C ALA A 64 -11.17 -2.78 -3.81
N ASP A 65 -10.67 -3.69 -4.65
CA ASP A 65 -10.67 -3.56 -6.12
C ASP A 65 -10.12 -2.20 -6.57
N MET A 66 -8.97 -1.85 -6.02
CA MET A 66 -8.30 -0.58 -6.35
C MET A 66 -7.67 -0.63 -7.72
N LYS A 67 -7.85 0.45 -8.47
CA LYS A 67 -7.22 0.69 -9.77
C LYS A 67 -6.29 1.89 -9.63
N ALA A 68 -5.24 1.91 -10.43
CA ALA A 68 -4.25 2.97 -10.36
C ALA A 68 -3.83 3.43 -11.76
N GLU A 69 -3.60 4.74 -11.86
CA GLU A 69 -3.03 5.37 -13.05
C GLU A 69 -1.82 6.19 -12.62
N PRO A 70 -0.61 5.84 -13.09
CA PRO A 70 0.57 6.58 -12.69
C PRO A 70 0.61 7.97 -13.28
N TYR A 71 1.02 8.95 -12.48
CA TYR A 71 1.22 10.33 -12.92
C TYR A 71 2.69 10.70 -13.01
N ALA A 72 3.46 10.45 -11.97
CA ALA A 72 4.85 10.86 -11.90
C ALA A 72 5.61 10.07 -10.84
N GLN A 73 6.91 9.95 -11.05
CA GLN A 73 7.82 9.39 -10.06
C GLN A 73 9.02 10.32 -9.89
N ALA A 74 9.51 10.43 -8.67
CA ALA A 74 10.73 11.15 -8.35
C ALA A 74 11.64 10.21 -7.56
N VAL A 75 12.95 10.29 -7.81
CA VAL A 75 13.92 9.39 -7.19
C VAL A 75 15.09 10.16 -6.60
N THR A 76 15.49 9.78 -5.40
CA THR A 76 16.73 10.23 -4.75
C THR A 76 17.49 9.00 -4.28
N ASP A 77 18.67 9.22 -3.68
CA ASP A 77 19.44 8.10 -3.14
C ASP A 77 18.71 7.37 -2.01
N ASP A 78 17.83 8.05 -1.29
CA ASP A 78 17.12 7.47 -0.15
C ASP A 78 15.65 7.17 -0.42
N TYR A 79 15.03 7.81 -1.42
CA TYR A 79 13.58 7.74 -1.61
C TYR A 79 13.19 7.54 -3.07
N VAL A 80 12.07 6.84 -3.28
CA VAL A 80 11.26 6.96 -4.50
C VAL A 80 9.87 7.44 -4.08
N LEU A 81 9.38 8.49 -4.74
CA LEU A 81 8.02 8.99 -4.57
C LEU A 81 7.22 8.56 -5.79
N ASP A 82 6.09 7.91 -5.56
CA ASP A 82 5.19 7.46 -6.63
C ASP A 82 3.86 8.18 -6.48
N PHE A 83 3.60 9.10 -7.39
CA PHE A 83 2.37 9.91 -7.40
C PHE A 83 1.43 9.35 -8.45
N HIS A 84 0.21 9.00 -8.04
CA HIS A 84 -0.74 8.33 -8.92
C HIS A 84 -2.18 8.63 -8.54
N ARG A 85 -3.08 8.42 -9.50
CA ARG A 85 -4.51 8.36 -9.25
C ARG A 85 -4.86 6.96 -8.78
N GLY A 86 -5.66 6.86 -7.74
CA GLY A 86 -6.19 5.57 -7.28
C GLY A 86 -7.68 5.65 -7.09
N TRP A 87 -8.43 4.70 -7.66
CA TRP A 87 -9.89 4.71 -7.59
C TRP A 87 -10.45 3.30 -7.50
N SER A 88 -11.71 3.24 -7.05
CA SER A 88 -12.47 1.99 -7.04
C SER A 88 -13.95 2.29 -7.22
N GLU A 89 -14.65 1.39 -7.89
CA GLU A 89 -16.10 1.43 -8.05
C GLU A 89 -16.81 0.61 -6.97
N ALA A 90 -16.07 -0.05 -6.08
CA ALA A 90 -16.62 -0.83 -4.99
C ALA A 90 -17.19 0.07 -3.89
N GLY A 91 -18.11 -0.46 -3.08
CA GLY A 91 -18.65 0.23 -1.90
C GLY A 91 -19.11 1.65 -2.20
N ALA A 92 -18.65 2.60 -1.40
CA ALA A 92 -19.00 4.02 -1.52
C ALA A 92 -18.33 4.73 -2.69
N LYS A 93 -17.55 4.00 -3.49
CA LYS A 93 -16.74 4.51 -4.60
C LYS A 93 -15.71 5.55 -4.14
N MET A 94 -14.59 5.57 -4.78
CA MET A 94 -13.52 6.51 -4.44
C MET A 94 -12.69 6.80 -5.68
N ASP A 95 -12.28 8.07 -5.83
CA ASP A 95 -11.37 8.49 -6.88
C ASP A 95 -10.57 9.67 -6.34
N THR A 96 -9.30 9.46 -6.05
CA THR A 96 -8.43 10.51 -5.52
C THR A 96 -6.98 10.26 -5.94
N THR A 97 -6.09 11.14 -5.53
CA THR A 97 -4.67 10.99 -5.80
C THR A 97 -3.91 10.60 -4.55
N TRP A 98 -2.83 9.85 -4.75
CA TRP A 98 -2.04 9.25 -3.70
C TRP A 98 -0.56 9.47 -3.99
N CYS A 99 0.23 9.51 -2.94
CA CYS A 99 1.68 9.44 -3.05
C CYS A 99 2.22 8.37 -2.12
N LEU A 100 2.94 7.41 -2.69
CA LEU A 100 3.69 6.42 -1.92
C LEU A 100 5.13 6.91 -1.80
N ALA A 101 5.58 7.13 -0.58
CA ALA A 101 6.95 7.52 -0.31
C ALA A 101 7.72 6.30 0.18
N PHE A 102 8.52 5.71 -0.70
CA PHE A 102 9.35 4.54 -0.40
C PHE A 102 10.72 5.00 0.08
N ARG A 103 11.11 4.61 1.29
CA ARG A 103 12.46 4.85 1.79
C ARG A 103 13.30 3.59 1.65
N PHE A 104 14.53 3.76 1.16
CA PHE A 104 15.44 2.65 0.87
C PHE A 104 16.60 2.62 1.85
N VAL A 105 16.97 1.42 2.28
CA VAL A 105 18.19 1.15 3.03
C VAL A 105 18.81 -0.11 2.44
N ASP A 106 20.08 -0.03 2.08
CA ASP A 106 20.85 -1.14 1.51
C ASP A 106 20.14 -1.82 0.32
N GLY A 107 19.54 -1.02 -0.56
CA GLY A 107 18.90 -1.52 -1.77
C GLY A 107 17.55 -2.16 -1.59
N ARG A 108 16.94 -2.08 -0.39
CA ARG A 108 15.62 -2.64 -0.10
C ARG A 108 14.69 -1.56 0.43
N ILE A 109 13.40 -1.77 0.23
CA ILE A 109 12.37 -0.89 0.76
C ILE A 109 12.29 -1.10 2.27
N GLN A 110 12.65 -0.06 3.03
CA GLN A 110 12.67 -0.10 4.49
C GLN A 110 11.40 0.46 5.10
N GLU A 111 10.86 1.51 4.50
CA GLU A 111 9.67 2.18 4.98
C GLU A 111 8.84 2.65 3.82
N VAL A 112 7.52 2.57 3.96
CA VAL A 112 6.60 3.16 3.00
C VAL A 112 5.59 4.01 3.76
N THR A 113 5.45 5.27 3.35
CA THR A 113 4.42 6.17 3.86
C THR A 113 3.44 6.43 2.73
N ASN A 114 2.18 6.10 2.95
CA ASN A 114 1.12 6.38 2.00
C ASN A 114 0.47 7.71 2.34
N LEU A 115 0.38 8.61 1.37
CA LEU A 115 -0.25 9.92 1.52
C LEU A 115 -1.44 10.01 0.59
N CYS A 116 -2.53 10.60 1.06
CA CYS A 116 -3.78 10.69 0.30
C CYS A 116 -4.23 12.15 0.20
N ALA A 117 -4.60 12.59 -0.99
CA ALA A 117 -5.04 13.96 -1.21
C ALA A 117 -6.37 14.27 -0.53
N ASP A 118 -7.28 13.29 -0.44
CA ASP A 118 -8.58 13.44 0.23
C ASP A 118 -8.79 12.27 1.19
N GLN A 119 -8.34 12.45 2.43
CA GLN A 119 -8.39 11.39 3.42
C GLN A 119 -9.83 11.07 3.86
N HIS A 120 -10.72 12.05 3.85
CA HIS A 120 -12.13 11.80 4.21
C HIS A 120 -12.80 10.85 3.24
N VAL A 121 -12.57 11.04 1.95
CA VAL A 121 -13.10 10.15 0.91
C VAL A 121 -12.52 8.75 1.06
N ALA A 122 -11.22 8.65 1.31
CA ALA A 122 -10.57 7.36 1.50
C ALA A 122 -11.11 6.62 2.73
N ASP A 123 -11.24 7.31 3.86
CA ASP A 123 -11.78 6.72 5.08
C ASP A 123 -13.21 6.20 4.86
N GLN A 124 -14.07 7.01 4.26
CA GLN A 124 -15.45 6.61 3.97
C GLN A 124 -15.49 5.38 3.05
N PHE A 125 -14.66 5.36 2.02
CA PHE A 125 -14.58 4.25 1.09
C PHE A 125 -14.18 2.95 1.79
N PHE A 126 -13.06 2.96 2.53
CA PHE A 126 -12.57 1.73 3.17
C PHE A 126 -13.54 1.22 4.24
N TRP A 127 -14.23 2.11 4.96
CA TRP A 127 -15.28 1.67 5.88
C TRP A 127 -16.45 1.00 5.16
N SER A 128 -16.76 1.40 3.93
CA SER A 128 -17.85 0.81 3.15
C SER A 128 -17.50 -0.56 2.57
N VAL A 129 -16.22 -0.82 2.34
CA VAL A 129 -15.75 -2.08 1.72
C VAL A 129 -15.68 -3.23 2.70
N TYR A 130 -15.27 -2.96 3.95
CA TYR A 130 -15.04 -4.02 4.95
C TYR A 130 -16.20 -4.09 5.92
N ALA A 131 -17.03 -5.14 5.78
CA ALA A 131 -18.16 -5.35 6.67
C ALA A 131 -17.67 -5.68 8.09
N LEU A 132 -18.28 -5.04 9.09
CA LEU A 132 -18.05 -5.38 10.48
C LEU A 132 -18.95 -6.57 10.84
N LYS A 133 -18.41 -7.51 11.64
CA LYS A 133 -19.20 -8.61 12.15
C LYS A 133 -20.27 -8.07 13.12
N PRO A 134 -21.46 -8.68 13.20
CA PRO A 134 -22.44 -8.36 14.21
C PRO A 134 -21.85 -8.46 15.63
N ILE A 135 -22.39 -7.68 16.58
CA ILE A 135 -21.85 -7.65 17.95
C ILE A 135 -21.72 -9.03 18.58
N PRO A 136 -22.73 -9.93 18.50
CA PRO A 136 -22.57 -11.28 19.09
C PRO A 136 -21.37 -12.05 18.51
N ASP A 137 -21.15 -11.96 17.21
CA ASP A 137 -20.03 -12.66 16.55
C ASP A 137 -18.69 -12.07 16.93
N ARG A 138 -18.63 -10.74 17.13
CA ARG A 138 -17.40 -10.07 17.57
C ARG A 138 -17.03 -10.45 19.00
N LEU A 139 -18.02 -10.63 19.86
CA LEU A 139 -17.79 -11.06 21.23
C LEU A 139 -17.34 -12.52 21.28
N ALA A 140 -17.95 -13.38 20.46
CA ALA A 140 -17.54 -14.79 20.37
C ALA A 140 -16.09 -14.95 19.94
N ALA A 141 -15.58 -14.09 19.07
CA ALA A 141 -14.20 -14.16 18.57
C ALA A 141 -13.15 -13.85 19.65
N ARG A 142 -13.55 -13.40 20.83
CA ARG A 142 -12.65 -13.07 21.95
C ARG A 142 -12.51 -14.20 22.97
N SER A 143 -13.28 -15.25 22.85
CA SER A 143 -13.25 -16.38 23.78
C SER A 143 -12.09 -17.31 23.51
#